data_73902fd224b29992b628471e04d10558
#
_entry.id   73902fd224b29992b628471e04d10558
#
_cell.length_a   1.000
_cell.length_b   1.000
_cell.length_c   1.000
_cell.angle_alpha   90.00
_cell.angle_beta   90.00
_cell.angle_gamma   90.00
#
_symmetry.space_group_name_H-M   'P 1'
#
loop_
_entity.id
_entity.type
_entity.pdbx_description
1 polymer ?
#
loop_
_entity_poly.entity_id
_entity_poly.type
_entity_poly.pdbx_seq_one_letter_code
_entity_poly.pdbx_strand_id
1 'polypeptide(L)'
;MKKRIVSIMLAAVLALSLAACGSKDTTEQDVYRQYGINCLESGNYEDAIKAFQNALNQSLGKVGEKEIDICFYKAQAQYLSGAKDDALETYNAIIKYNKDGRAYYLRGNLYYDMGEEKKALADYEEAVKQNKKDYELYIGIYQSMKNHGAKENAQKYLNQALEIKGEKAEDLLYKGQISYLLGDYKTAVTDLTNAKEDGQQKASYYLGLTYEAQGDTDKAQSYIKEYLDSGVATSYELYDLGSSELDDGDYEEALTFFNAGLALEKVPNKQNLMKSAIAAYEYSGDFDSAKTMLKDYLEEYPSDEDAQKESTFLETR
;
A
#
# COMPACT_ATOMS: atom_id res chain seq x y z
N MET A 1 14.62 14.54 18.62
CA MET A 1 14.40 13.97 17.29
C MET A 1 12.91 13.65 17.18
N LYS A 2 12.17 14.39 16.39
CA LYS A 2 10.72 14.18 16.21
C LYS A 2 10.57 13.02 15.24
N LYS A 3 10.09 11.87 15.73
CA LYS A 3 9.65 10.75 14.86
C LYS A 3 8.58 11.31 13.91
N ARG A 4 8.94 11.49 12.64
CA ARG A 4 7.95 11.60 11.57
C ARG A 4 7.41 10.20 11.38
N ILE A 5 6.27 9.93 11.98
CA ILE A 5 5.46 8.78 11.64
C ILE A 5 4.99 9.06 10.20
N VAL A 6 5.69 8.50 9.25
CA VAL A 6 5.17 8.38 7.89
C VAL A 6 4.08 7.34 8.00
N SER A 7 2.83 7.80 8.11
CA SER A 7 1.68 6.93 7.99
C SER A 7 1.76 6.24 6.65
N ILE A 8 2.16 4.97 6.66
CA ILE A 8 1.95 4.07 5.53
C ILE A 8 0.43 3.94 5.42
N MET A 9 -0.21 4.89 4.74
CA MET A 9 -1.51 4.61 4.17
C MET A 9 -1.26 3.57 3.10
N LEU A 10 -1.59 2.35 3.46
CA LEU A 10 -1.68 1.21 2.58
C LEU A 10 -2.20 1.69 1.23
N ALA A 11 -1.35 1.71 0.22
CA ALA A 11 -1.75 1.80 -1.17
C ALA A 11 -2.43 0.48 -1.60
N ALA A 12 -3.39 0.01 -0.77
CA ALA A 12 -4.37 -0.98 -1.16
C ALA A 12 -5.45 -0.30 -2.00
N VAL A 13 -5.02 0.52 -2.96
CA VAL A 13 -5.91 1.08 -3.95
C VAL A 13 -5.45 0.61 -5.31
N LEU A 14 -6.13 -0.45 -5.74
CA LEU A 14 -6.37 -0.71 -7.14
C LEU A 14 -5.18 -1.12 -8.00
N ALA A 15 -4.76 -2.37 -7.86
CA ALA A 15 -4.50 -3.16 -9.05
C ALA A 15 -5.84 -3.50 -9.73
N LEU A 16 -6.60 -2.50 -10.15
CA LEU A 16 -7.61 -2.70 -11.18
C LEU A 16 -6.88 -2.78 -12.50
N SER A 17 -6.60 -4.03 -12.87
CA SER A 17 -6.13 -4.51 -14.15
C SER A 17 -6.45 -3.56 -15.30
N LEU A 18 -5.43 -2.91 -15.86
CA LEU A 18 -5.41 -2.45 -17.24
C LEU A 18 -5.33 -3.67 -18.17
N ALA A 19 -6.41 -4.45 -18.23
CA ALA A 19 -6.68 -5.40 -19.28
C ALA A 19 -7.86 -4.88 -20.09
N ALA A 20 -7.61 -3.83 -20.88
CA ALA A 20 -8.50 -3.45 -21.95
C ALA A 20 -7.68 -3.04 -23.18
N CYS A 21 -7.12 -4.02 -23.86
CA CYS A 21 -6.86 -3.91 -25.30
C CYS A 21 -8.21 -3.88 -26.00
N GLY A 22 -8.65 -2.68 -26.34
CA GLY A 22 -9.77 -2.40 -27.20
C GLY A 22 -9.83 -0.90 -27.39
N SER A 23 -9.71 -0.41 -28.61
CA SER A 23 -9.82 0.99 -28.98
C SER A 23 -11.17 1.56 -28.54
N LYS A 24 -11.27 2.00 -27.29
CA LYS A 24 -12.26 2.96 -26.83
C LYS A 24 -11.64 4.33 -27.02
N ASP A 25 -12.34 5.23 -27.69
CA ASP A 25 -11.96 6.63 -27.78
C ASP A 25 -11.65 7.14 -26.38
N THR A 26 -10.38 7.45 -26.09
CA THR A 26 -9.92 7.99 -24.83
C THR A 26 -10.60 9.35 -24.65
N THR A 27 -11.42 9.49 -23.63
CA THR A 27 -12.13 10.75 -23.37
C THR A 27 -11.18 11.77 -22.75
N GLU A 28 -11.50 13.06 -22.85
CA GLU A 28 -10.75 14.12 -22.17
C GLU A 28 -10.72 13.89 -20.65
N GLN A 29 -11.78 13.34 -20.09
CA GLN A 29 -11.84 12.89 -18.69
C GLN A 29 -10.77 11.84 -18.37
N ASP A 30 -10.58 10.84 -19.25
CA ASP A 30 -9.59 9.80 -19.04
C ASP A 30 -8.16 10.37 -19.13
N VAL A 31 -7.92 11.33 -20.02
CA VAL A 31 -6.62 12.02 -20.13
C VAL A 31 -6.29 12.76 -18.84
N TYR A 32 -7.21 13.57 -18.32
CA TYR A 32 -6.99 14.27 -17.05
C TYR A 32 -6.85 13.31 -15.88
N ARG A 33 -7.65 12.23 -15.84
CA ARG A 33 -7.51 11.21 -14.79
C ARG A 33 -6.12 10.59 -14.80
N GLN A 34 -5.63 10.16 -15.97
CA GLN A 34 -4.30 9.55 -16.07
C GLN A 34 -3.19 10.53 -15.73
N TYR A 35 -3.29 11.77 -16.20
CA TYR A 35 -2.32 12.82 -15.84
C TYR A 35 -2.30 13.06 -14.32
N GLY A 36 -3.48 13.10 -13.68
CA GLY A 36 -3.59 13.22 -12.23
C GLY A 36 -2.92 12.06 -11.48
N ILE A 37 -3.09 10.81 -11.96
CA ILE A 37 -2.43 9.64 -11.38
C ILE A 37 -0.90 9.79 -11.51
N ASN A 38 -0.38 10.13 -12.68
CA ASN A 38 1.05 10.32 -12.89
C ASN A 38 1.63 11.43 -11.98
N CYS A 39 0.90 12.53 -11.79
CA CYS A 39 1.28 13.59 -10.85
C CYS A 39 1.30 13.10 -9.40
N LEU A 40 0.30 12.30 -9.01
CA LEU A 40 0.21 11.71 -7.67
C LEU A 40 1.40 10.79 -7.38
N GLU A 41 1.73 9.90 -8.32
CA GLU A 41 2.87 8.98 -8.24
C GLU A 41 4.21 9.72 -8.18
N SER A 42 4.32 10.88 -8.86
CA SER A 42 5.51 11.73 -8.83
C SER A 42 5.58 12.67 -7.63
N GLY A 43 4.64 12.60 -6.68
CA GLY A 43 4.59 13.51 -5.53
C GLY A 43 4.11 14.93 -5.83
N ASN A 44 3.67 15.22 -7.05
CA ASN A 44 3.16 16.52 -7.48
C ASN A 44 1.67 16.67 -7.11
N TYR A 45 1.37 16.68 -5.82
CA TYR A 45 0.01 16.58 -5.30
C TYR A 45 -0.91 17.74 -5.72
N GLU A 46 -0.39 18.98 -5.81
CA GLU A 46 -1.21 20.11 -6.24
C GLU A 46 -1.67 19.98 -7.70
N ASP A 47 -0.81 19.51 -8.59
CA ASP A 47 -1.16 19.28 -9.99
C ASP A 47 -2.06 18.06 -10.14
N ALA A 48 -1.87 17.04 -9.32
CA ALA A 48 -2.77 15.89 -9.23
C ALA A 48 -4.21 16.35 -8.87
N ILE A 49 -4.36 17.15 -7.82
CA ILE A 49 -5.66 17.71 -7.40
C ILE A 49 -6.33 18.49 -8.53
N LYS A 50 -5.58 19.36 -9.22
CA LYS A 50 -6.10 20.14 -10.36
C LYS A 50 -6.52 19.23 -11.51
N ALA A 51 -5.72 18.23 -11.83
CA ALA A 51 -6.01 17.27 -12.89
C ALA A 51 -7.29 16.47 -12.60
N PHE A 52 -7.42 15.93 -11.38
CA PHE A 52 -8.64 15.22 -10.98
C PHE A 52 -9.88 16.13 -10.96
N GLN A 53 -9.73 17.40 -10.57
CA GLN A 53 -10.82 18.37 -10.67
C GLN A 53 -11.22 18.61 -12.13
N ASN A 54 -10.25 18.74 -13.04
CA ASN A 54 -10.54 18.89 -14.47
C ASN A 54 -11.23 17.63 -15.03
N ALA A 55 -10.81 16.44 -14.63
CA ALA A 55 -11.48 15.19 -15.00
C ALA A 55 -12.95 15.16 -14.54
N LEU A 56 -13.24 15.59 -13.31
CA LEU A 56 -14.60 15.67 -12.77
C LEU A 56 -15.43 16.72 -13.50
N ASN A 57 -14.85 17.83 -13.94
CA ASN A 57 -15.56 18.87 -14.71
C ASN A 57 -16.04 18.36 -16.07
N GLN A 58 -15.37 17.33 -16.65
CA GLN A 58 -15.79 16.72 -17.92
C GLN A 58 -17.04 15.83 -17.77
N SER A 59 -17.42 15.44 -16.56
CA SER A 59 -18.60 14.57 -16.33
C SER A 59 -19.93 15.26 -16.60
N LEU A 60 -19.96 16.59 -16.77
CA LEU A 60 -21.17 17.40 -16.98
C LEU A 60 -22.25 17.15 -15.91
N GLY A 61 -21.83 16.89 -14.66
CA GLY A 61 -22.72 16.65 -13.53
C GLY A 61 -23.27 15.22 -13.44
N LYS A 62 -22.82 14.30 -14.28
CA LYS A 62 -23.12 12.88 -14.13
C LYS A 62 -22.16 12.30 -13.10
N VAL A 63 -22.67 11.50 -12.19
CA VAL A 63 -21.88 10.77 -11.19
C VAL A 63 -22.09 9.28 -11.40
N GLY A 64 -21.01 8.57 -11.60
CA GLY A 64 -20.94 7.12 -11.74
C GLY A 64 -19.69 6.57 -11.07
N GLU A 65 -19.38 5.32 -11.33
CA GLU A 65 -18.21 4.64 -10.75
C GLU A 65 -16.90 5.35 -11.10
N LYS A 66 -16.77 5.88 -12.33
CA LYS A 66 -15.58 6.61 -12.77
C LYS A 66 -15.37 7.91 -11.97
N GLU A 67 -16.43 8.69 -11.77
CA GLU A 67 -16.35 9.93 -10.99
C GLU A 67 -16.04 9.66 -9.52
N ILE A 68 -16.59 8.60 -8.96
CA ILE A 68 -16.28 8.15 -7.59
C ILE A 68 -14.80 7.75 -7.49
N ASP A 69 -14.28 6.97 -8.43
CA ASP A 69 -12.88 6.60 -8.51
C ASP A 69 -11.95 7.83 -8.59
N ILE A 70 -12.29 8.80 -9.45
CA ILE A 70 -11.55 10.07 -9.54
C ILE A 70 -11.60 10.85 -8.20
N CYS A 71 -12.74 10.83 -7.50
CA CYS A 71 -12.86 11.45 -6.18
C CYS A 71 -11.94 10.78 -5.14
N PHE A 72 -11.78 9.45 -5.19
CA PHE A 72 -10.83 8.76 -4.30
C PHE A 72 -9.39 9.20 -4.54
N TYR A 73 -8.94 9.24 -5.79
CA TYR A 73 -7.60 9.74 -6.12
C TYR A 73 -7.41 11.21 -5.71
N LYS A 74 -8.44 12.05 -5.95
CA LYS A 74 -8.41 13.45 -5.53
C LYS A 74 -8.26 13.59 -4.01
N ALA A 75 -9.05 12.82 -3.23
CA ALA A 75 -8.98 12.83 -1.78
C ALA A 75 -7.62 12.35 -1.28
N GLN A 76 -7.02 11.34 -1.91
CA GLN A 76 -5.67 10.88 -1.62
C GLN A 76 -4.63 11.98 -1.89
N ALA A 77 -4.70 12.67 -3.04
CA ALA A 77 -3.80 13.77 -3.35
C ALA A 77 -3.96 14.94 -2.36
N GLN A 78 -5.19 15.28 -1.97
CA GLN A 78 -5.48 16.29 -0.94
C GLN A 78 -4.90 15.90 0.42
N TYR A 79 -5.03 14.63 0.83
CA TYR A 79 -4.44 14.14 2.06
C TYR A 79 -2.90 14.24 2.04
N LEU A 80 -2.26 13.77 0.97
CA LEU A 80 -0.80 13.77 0.82
C LEU A 80 -0.22 15.19 0.70
N SER A 81 -0.98 16.15 0.15
CA SER A 81 -0.60 17.57 0.13
C SER A 81 -0.75 18.26 1.50
N GLY A 82 -1.35 17.59 2.50
CA GLY A 82 -1.67 18.17 3.80
C GLY A 82 -3.02 18.89 3.86
N ALA A 83 -3.79 18.96 2.76
CA ALA A 83 -5.12 19.56 2.69
C ALA A 83 -6.19 18.61 3.30
N LYS A 84 -6.05 18.30 4.59
CA LYS A 84 -6.86 17.30 5.29
C LYS A 84 -8.35 17.62 5.31
N ASP A 85 -8.70 18.89 5.45
CA ASP A 85 -10.11 19.32 5.45
C ASP A 85 -10.76 19.13 4.08
N ASP A 86 -10.05 19.43 2.99
CA ASP A 86 -10.53 19.19 1.63
C ASP A 86 -10.72 17.69 1.35
N ALA A 87 -9.80 16.85 1.84
CA ALA A 87 -9.94 15.39 1.75
C ALA A 87 -11.18 14.90 2.50
N LEU A 88 -11.45 15.42 3.71
CA LEU A 88 -12.68 15.13 4.45
C LEU A 88 -13.94 15.51 3.67
N GLU A 89 -13.96 16.69 3.05
CA GLU A 89 -15.09 17.13 2.22
C GLU A 89 -15.30 16.18 1.03
N THR A 90 -14.23 15.75 0.39
CA THR A 90 -14.30 14.81 -0.74
C THR A 90 -14.85 13.45 -0.30
N TYR A 91 -14.36 12.87 0.81
CA TYR A 91 -14.91 11.62 1.35
C TYR A 91 -16.38 11.79 1.81
N ASN A 92 -16.74 12.92 2.42
CA ASN A 92 -18.12 13.23 2.79
C ASN A 92 -19.04 13.23 1.57
N ALA A 93 -18.59 13.76 0.42
CA ALA A 93 -19.37 13.77 -0.81
C ALA A 93 -19.61 12.35 -1.35
N ILE A 94 -18.58 11.49 -1.34
CA ILE A 94 -18.71 10.08 -1.75
C ILE A 94 -19.70 9.35 -0.84
N ILE A 95 -19.54 9.47 0.47
CA ILE A 95 -20.42 8.82 1.46
C ILE A 95 -21.86 9.28 1.33
N LYS A 96 -22.08 10.58 1.11
CA LYS A 96 -23.42 11.13 0.89
C LYS A 96 -24.06 10.57 -0.37
N TYR A 97 -23.27 10.27 -1.39
CA TYR A 97 -23.78 9.76 -2.66
C TYR A 97 -24.22 8.29 -2.57
N ASN A 98 -23.35 7.39 -2.06
CA ASN A 98 -23.60 5.95 -2.14
C ASN A 98 -23.29 5.16 -0.85
N LYS A 99 -22.89 5.82 0.25
CA LYS A 99 -22.46 5.17 1.50
C LYS A 99 -21.32 4.15 1.29
N ASP A 100 -20.37 4.47 0.43
CA ASP A 100 -19.25 3.61 0.09
C ASP A 100 -18.43 3.23 1.33
N GLY A 101 -18.27 1.93 1.58
CA GLY A 101 -17.53 1.43 2.77
C GLY A 101 -16.06 1.82 2.75
N ARG A 102 -15.44 1.89 1.56
CA ARG A 102 -14.06 2.33 1.38
C ARG A 102 -13.91 3.82 1.76
N ALA A 103 -14.90 4.65 1.43
CA ALA A 103 -14.87 6.06 1.80
C ALA A 103 -14.99 6.26 3.32
N TYR A 104 -15.81 5.45 4.00
CA TYR A 104 -15.84 5.42 5.45
C TYR A 104 -14.48 5.00 6.03
N TYR A 105 -13.87 3.94 5.52
CA TYR A 105 -12.56 3.47 5.98
C TYR A 105 -11.48 4.56 5.84
N LEU A 106 -11.36 5.17 4.66
CA LEU A 106 -10.35 6.19 4.39
C LEU A 106 -10.61 7.49 5.19
N ARG A 107 -11.87 7.88 5.38
CA ARG A 107 -12.21 9.00 6.27
C ARG A 107 -11.92 8.67 7.73
N GLY A 108 -12.12 7.44 8.14
CA GLY A 108 -11.75 6.94 9.46
C GLY A 108 -10.25 7.05 9.71
N ASN A 109 -9.43 6.64 8.75
CA ASN A 109 -7.97 6.82 8.81
C ASN A 109 -7.60 8.30 8.97
N LEU A 110 -8.21 9.17 8.17
CA LEU A 110 -7.97 10.60 8.24
C LEU A 110 -8.39 11.19 9.60
N TYR A 111 -9.49 10.75 10.19
CA TYR A 111 -9.88 11.15 11.54
C TYR A 111 -8.87 10.68 12.61
N TYR A 112 -8.30 9.48 12.47
CA TYR A 112 -7.23 9.03 13.36
C TYR A 112 -6.00 9.95 13.27
N ASP A 113 -5.57 10.29 12.05
CA ASP A 113 -4.44 11.20 11.82
C ASP A 113 -4.69 12.63 12.32
N MET A 114 -5.95 13.01 12.49
CA MET A 114 -6.36 14.29 13.09
C MET A 114 -6.58 14.20 14.62
N GLY A 115 -6.39 13.03 15.22
CA GLY A 115 -6.64 12.78 16.65
C GLY A 115 -8.12 12.65 17.03
N GLU A 116 -9.00 12.49 16.07
CA GLU A 116 -10.45 12.39 16.23
C GLU A 116 -10.90 10.93 16.36
N GLU A 117 -10.29 10.18 17.29
CA GLU A 117 -10.45 8.73 17.47
C GLU A 117 -11.91 8.27 17.48
N LYS A 118 -12.80 8.99 18.18
CA LYS A 118 -14.22 8.59 18.24
C LYS A 118 -14.91 8.60 16.88
N LYS A 119 -14.55 9.57 16.01
CA LYS A 119 -15.09 9.66 14.65
C LYS A 119 -14.50 8.56 13.79
N ALA A 120 -13.21 8.29 13.93
CA ALA A 120 -12.54 7.21 13.23
C ALA A 120 -13.19 5.85 13.50
N LEU A 121 -13.43 5.53 14.79
CA LEU A 121 -14.08 4.28 15.18
C LEU A 121 -15.51 4.17 14.64
N ALA A 122 -16.29 5.25 14.66
CA ALA A 122 -17.64 5.26 14.09
C ALA A 122 -17.61 5.00 12.57
N ASP A 123 -16.65 5.56 11.87
CA ASP A 123 -16.46 5.35 10.44
C ASP A 123 -16.02 3.91 10.12
N TYR A 124 -15.14 3.31 10.93
CA TYR A 124 -14.76 1.90 10.74
C TYR A 124 -15.93 0.94 10.96
N GLU A 125 -16.80 1.22 11.93
CA GLU A 125 -18.02 0.44 12.13
C GLU A 125 -18.98 0.52 10.93
N GLU A 126 -19.14 1.70 10.35
CA GLU A 126 -19.93 1.84 9.12
C GLU A 126 -19.24 1.20 7.90
N ALA A 127 -17.93 1.30 7.77
CA ALA A 127 -17.17 0.64 6.71
C ALA A 127 -17.39 -0.88 6.71
N VAL A 128 -17.20 -1.52 7.87
CA VAL A 128 -17.43 -2.96 8.07
C VAL A 128 -18.89 -3.35 7.81
N LYS A 129 -19.84 -2.53 8.21
CA LYS A 129 -21.27 -2.77 7.98
C LYS A 129 -21.63 -2.78 6.50
N GLN A 130 -20.97 -1.94 5.69
CA GLN A 130 -21.16 -1.90 4.23
C GLN A 130 -20.44 -3.07 3.55
N ASN A 131 -19.27 -3.48 4.03
CA ASN A 131 -18.36 -4.43 3.40
C ASN A 131 -18.05 -5.63 4.30
N LYS A 132 -19.08 -6.36 4.75
CA LYS A 132 -18.98 -7.42 5.78
C LYS A 132 -18.09 -8.62 5.41
N LYS A 133 -17.76 -8.81 4.13
CA LYS A 133 -16.98 -9.96 3.64
C LYS A 133 -15.62 -9.57 3.08
N ASP A 134 -15.22 -8.36 3.31
CA ASP A 134 -13.98 -7.78 2.79
C ASP A 134 -12.87 -7.94 3.83
N TYR A 135 -12.10 -9.02 3.74
CA TYR A 135 -10.97 -9.29 4.65
C TYR A 135 -9.95 -8.18 4.68
N GLU A 136 -9.64 -7.57 3.51
CA GLU A 136 -8.66 -6.49 3.40
C GLU A 136 -9.07 -5.27 4.20
N LEU A 137 -10.36 -4.96 4.22
CA LEU A 137 -10.89 -3.87 5.03
C LEU A 137 -10.63 -4.10 6.53
N TYR A 138 -10.89 -5.30 7.04
CA TYR A 138 -10.66 -5.60 8.45
C TYR A 138 -9.18 -5.56 8.82
N ILE A 139 -8.32 -6.10 7.95
CA ILE A 139 -6.86 -6.06 8.12
C ILE A 139 -6.37 -4.60 8.08
N GLY A 140 -6.85 -3.81 7.13
CA GLY A 140 -6.50 -2.39 7.00
C GLY A 140 -6.91 -1.56 8.23
N ILE A 141 -8.11 -1.80 8.77
CA ILE A 141 -8.55 -1.16 10.03
C ILE A 141 -7.63 -1.55 11.18
N TYR A 142 -7.30 -2.85 11.31
CA TYR A 142 -6.37 -3.31 12.34
C TYR A 142 -5.01 -2.61 12.24
N GLN A 143 -4.44 -2.54 11.05
CA GLN A 143 -3.14 -1.91 10.82
C GLN A 143 -3.17 -0.41 11.14
N SER A 144 -4.20 0.30 10.66
CA SER A 144 -4.39 1.72 10.97
C SER A 144 -4.44 1.95 12.49
N MET A 145 -5.27 1.20 13.20
CA MET A 145 -5.38 1.32 14.66
C MET A 145 -4.09 0.92 15.38
N LYS A 146 -3.39 -0.14 14.92
CA LYS A 146 -2.08 -0.56 15.45
C LYS A 146 -1.06 0.58 15.35
N ASN A 147 -0.99 1.25 14.20
CA ASN A 147 -0.06 2.35 13.95
C ASN A 147 -0.33 3.56 14.86
N HIS A 148 -1.57 3.74 15.28
CA HIS A 148 -1.96 4.78 16.26
C HIS A 148 -1.92 4.29 17.72
N GLY A 149 -1.31 3.13 18.00
CA GLY A 149 -1.13 2.61 19.35
C GLY A 149 -2.34 1.90 19.97
N ALA A 150 -3.40 1.68 19.20
CA ALA A 150 -4.64 1.04 19.67
C ALA A 150 -4.73 -0.46 19.32
N LYS A 151 -3.59 -1.17 19.31
CA LYS A 151 -3.47 -2.58 18.85
C LYS A 151 -4.48 -3.52 19.52
N GLU A 152 -4.65 -3.43 20.84
CA GLU A 152 -5.57 -4.33 21.59
C GLU A 152 -7.02 -4.14 21.14
N ASN A 153 -7.44 -2.88 20.97
CA ASN A 153 -8.78 -2.56 20.50
C ASN A 153 -8.99 -2.95 19.03
N ALA A 154 -7.91 -2.96 18.24
CA ALA A 154 -7.93 -3.31 16.82
C ALA A 154 -8.16 -4.82 16.58
N GLN A 155 -7.71 -5.69 17.48
CA GLN A 155 -7.85 -7.15 17.34
C GLN A 155 -9.31 -7.60 17.20
N LYS A 156 -10.27 -6.82 17.69
CA LYS A 156 -11.70 -7.12 17.51
C LYS A 156 -12.07 -7.22 16.01
N TYR A 157 -11.47 -6.40 15.14
CA TYR A 157 -11.76 -6.42 13.72
C TYR A 157 -11.20 -7.69 13.05
N LEU A 158 -10.00 -8.11 13.43
CA LEU A 158 -9.44 -9.38 12.96
C LEU A 158 -10.30 -10.58 13.38
N ASN A 159 -10.77 -10.59 14.64
CA ASN A 159 -11.66 -11.65 15.11
C ASN A 159 -13.00 -11.66 14.38
N GLN A 160 -13.57 -10.51 14.04
CA GLN A 160 -14.78 -10.43 13.22
C GLN A 160 -14.53 -10.96 11.80
N ALA A 161 -13.37 -10.70 11.22
CA ALA A 161 -13.01 -11.23 9.91
C ALA A 161 -12.92 -12.76 9.89
N LEU A 162 -12.43 -13.39 10.98
CA LEU A 162 -12.41 -14.86 11.09
C LEU A 162 -13.82 -15.49 11.14
N GLU A 163 -14.86 -14.72 11.49
CA GLU A 163 -16.25 -15.19 11.46
C GLU A 163 -16.84 -15.23 10.03
N ILE A 164 -16.14 -14.66 9.04
CA ILE A 164 -16.57 -14.72 7.64
C ILE A 164 -16.53 -16.17 7.17
N LYS A 165 -17.70 -16.66 6.71
CA LYS A 165 -17.82 -18.01 6.19
C LYS A 165 -17.23 -18.07 4.79
N GLY A 166 -16.18 -18.86 4.62
CA GLY A 166 -15.49 -19.11 3.37
C GLY A 166 -14.43 -20.18 3.58
N GLU A 167 -14.23 -21.04 2.56
CA GLU A 167 -13.27 -22.14 2.57
C GLU A 167 -12.50 -22.24 1.23
N LYS A 168 -12.63 -21.21 0.38
CA LYS A 168 -11.85 -21.12 -0.85
C LYS A 168 -10.39 -20.80 -0.52
N ALA A 169 -9.50 -21.09 -1.44
CA ALA A 169 -8.08 -20.77 -1.30
C ALA A 169 -7.82 -19.31 -0.89
N GLU A 170 -8.55 -18.37 -1.45
CA GLU A 170 -8.48 -16.95 -1.10
C GLU A 170 -8.94 -16.67 0.35
N ASP A 171 -10.06 -17.30 0.79
CA ASP A 171 -10.52 -17.17 2.17
C ASP A 171 -9.47 -17.71 3.16
N LEU A 172 -8.85 -18.85 2.83
CA LEU A 172 -7.80 -19.48 3.64
C LEU A 172 -6.54 -18.61 3.69
N LEU A 173 -6.15 -17.97 2.57
CA LEU A 173 -5.05 -17.03 2.55
C LEU A 173 -5.28 -15.90 3.56
N TYR A 174 -6.43 -15.23 3.51
CA TYR A 174 -6.74 -14.13 4.42
C TYR A 174 -6.89 -14.59 5.87
N LYS A 175 -7.53 -15.73 6.13
CA LYS A 175 -7.63 -16.29 7.48
C LYS A 175 -6.28 -16.64 8.06
N GLY A 176 -5.39 -17.22 7.25
CA GLY A 176 -4.02 -17.49 7.64
C GLY A 176 -3.22 -16.21 7.95
N GLN A 177 -3.35 -15.17 7.11
CA GLN A 177 -2.77 -13.85 7.38
C GLN A 177 -3.30 -13.25 8.70
N ILE A 178 -4.60 -13.33 8.93
CA ILE A 178 -5.24 -12.83 10.16
C ILE A 178 -4.74 -13.60 11.38
N SER A 179 -4.65 -14.91 11.28
CA SER A 179 -4.13 -15.77 12.36
C SER A 179 -2.67 -15.43 12.70
N TYR A 180 -1.84 -15.16 11.67
CA TYR A 180 -0.49 -14.64 11.87
C TYR A 180 -0.50 -13.30 12.64
N LEU A 181 -1.31 -12.33 12.23
CA LEU A 181 -1.42 -11.02 12.90
C LEU A 181 -1.91 -11.12 14.35
N LEU A 182 -2.72 -12.12 14.66
CA LEU A 182 -3.19 -12.43 16.02
C LEU A 182 -2.17 -13.23 16.86
N GLY A 183 -1.11 -13.76 16.24
CA GLY A 183 -0.09 -14.60 16.89
C GLY A 183 -0.49 -16.08 17.01
N ASP A 184 -1.59 -16.50 16.39
CA ASP A 184 -1.95 -17.93 16.29
C ASP A 184 -1.21 -18.57 15.11
N TYR A 185 0.10 -18.72 15.27
CA TYR A 185 0.98 -19.24 14.23
C TYR A 185 0.65 -20.66 13.80
N LYS A 186 0.06 -21.47 14.70
CA LYS A 186 -0.32 -22.83 14.37
C LYS A 186 -1.48 -22.85 13.34
N THR A 187 -2.52 -22.08 13.59
CA THR A 187 -3.63 -21.93 12.65
C THR A 187 -3.16 -21.25 11.36
N ALA A 188 -2.31 -20.22 11.46
CA ALA A 188 -1.74 -19.53 10.31
C ALA A 188 -1.02 -20.52 9.37
N VAL A 189 -0.11 -21.35 9.89
CA VAL A 189 0.59 -22.37 9.07
C VAL A 189 -0.40 -23.32 8.39
N THR A 190 -1.44 -23.75 9.09
CA THR A 190 -2.43 -24.67 8.52
C THR A 190 -3.20 -24.04 7.36
N ASP A 191 -3.77 -22.86 7.57
CA ASP A 191 -4.61 -22.20 6.58
C ASP A 191 -3.78 -21.74 5.37
N LEU A 192 -2.58 -21.20 5.62
CA LEU A 192 -1.67 -20.76 4.55
C LEU A 192 -1.13 -21.93 3.72
N THR A 193 -0.85 -23.08 4.36
CA THR A 193 -0.43 -24.28 3.62
C THR A 193 -1.54 -24.74 2.69
N ASN A 194 -2.78 -24.84 3.18
CA ASN A 194 -3.92 -25.20 2.36
C ASN A 194 -4.16 -24.19 1.23
N ALA A 195 -4.10 -22.88 1.53
CA ALA A 195 -4.23 -21.84 0.52
C ALA A 195 -3.17 -21.96 -0.59
N LYS A 196 -1.92 -22.26 -0.21
CA LYS A 196 -0.80 -22.47 -1.14
C LYS A 196 -1.01 -23.70 -2.01
N GLU A 197 -1.40 -24.84 -1.42
CA GLU A 197 -1.71 -26.08 -2.14
C GLU A 197 -2.83 -25.87 -3.16
N ASP A 198 -3.78 -24.99 -2.85
CA ASP A 198 -4.89 -24.59 -3.74
C ASP A 198 -4.52 -23.43 -4.68
N GLY A 199 -3.23 -23.07 -4.81
CA GLY A 199 -2.69 -22.18 -5.83
C GLY A 199 -2.51 -20.73 -5.42
N GLN A 200 -2.72 -20.37 -4.15
CA GLN A 200 -2.46 -19.01 -3.64
C GLN A 200 -0.96 -18.82 -3.34
N GLN A 201 -0.19 -18.40 -4.35
CA GLN A 201 1.26 -18.24 -4.22
C GLN A 201 1.67 -17.20 -3.14
N LYS A 202 0.84 -16.19 -2.91
CA LYS A 202 1.05 -15.21 -1.83
C LYS A 202 1.06 -15.84 -0.42
N ALA A 203 0.48 -17.03 -0.27
CA ALA A 203 0.53 -17.75 1.00
C ALA A 203 1.97 -18.11 1.41
N SER A 204 2.90 -18.29 0.45
CA SER A 204 4.31 -18.53 0.74
C SER A 204 4.94 -17.34 1.48
N TYR A 205 4.62 -16.11 1.11
CA TYR A 205 5.08 -14.93 1.85
C TYR A 205 4.64 -14.96 3.32
N TYR A 206 3.35 -15.18 3.59
CA TYR A 206 2.86 -15.22 4.98
C TYR A 206 3.33 -16.47 5.75
N LEU A 207 3.61 -17.59 5.07
CA LEU A 207 4.30 -18.72 5.69
C LEU A 207 5.72 -18.34 6.12
N GLY A 208 6.45 -17.60 5.27
CA GLY A 208 7.75 -17.04 5.61
C GLY A 208 7.69 -16.23 6.90
N LEU A 209 6.84 -15.20 6.94
CA LEU A 209 6.64 -14.37 8.14
C LEU A 209 6.23 -15.18 9.38
N THR A 210 5.38 -16.21 9.18
CA THR A 210 4.92 -17.04 10.29
C THR A 210 6.05 -17.88 10.87
N TYR A 211 6.92 -18.46 10.04
CA TYR A 211 8.07 -19.24 10.49
C TYR A 211 9.15 -18.35 11.10
N GLU A 212 9.34 -17.15 10.57
CA GLU A 212 10.24 -16.16 11.16
C GLU A 212 9.80 -15.78 12.59
N ALA A 213 8.51 -15.48 12.79
CA ALA A 213 7.94 -15.22 14.11
C ALA A 213 8.06 -16.40 15.08
N GLN A 214 8.19 -17.63 14.57
CA GLN A 214 8.47 -18.84 15.36
C GLN A 214 9.98 -19.09 15.58
N GLY A 215 10.88 -18.30 14.96
CA GLY A 215 12.32 -18.44 15.03
C GLY A 215 12.91 -19.51 14.10
N ASP A 216 12.15 -20.03 13.13
CA ASP A 216 12.61 -20.99 12.11
C ASP A 216 13.06 -20.22 10.85
N THR A 217 14.23 -19.59 10.95
CA THR A 217 14.79 -18.74 9.89
C THR A 217 15.01 -19.47 8.57
N ASP A 218 15.41 -20.76 8.61
CA ASP A 218 15.65 -21.55 7.40
C ASP A 218 14.37 -21.71 6.58
N LYS A 219 13.26 -22.02 7.25
CA LYS A 219 11.96 -22.12 6.57
C LYS A 219 11.43 -20.74 6.14
N ALA A 220 11.61 -19.71 6.96
CA ALA A 220 11.23 -18.35 6.63
C ALA A 220 11.84 -17.94 5.29
N GLN A 221 13.17 -18.01 5.17
CA GLN A 221 13.88 -17.68 3.94
C GLN A 221 13.47 -18.55 2.74
N SER A 222 13.25 -19.85 2.97
CA SER A 222 12.80 -20.75 1.91
C SER A 222 11.45 -20.35 1.33
N TYR A 223 10.48 -19.96 2.18
CA TYR A 223 9.16 -19.54 1.75
C TYR A 223 9.15 -18.14 1.13
N ILE A 224 9.92 -17.20 1.65
CA ILE A 224 10.10 -15.86 1.03
C ILE A 224 10.68 -16.04 -0.38
N LYS A 225 11.74 -16.85 -0.51
CA LYS A 225 12.33 -17.14 -1.82
C LYS A 225 11.30 -17.78 -2.77
N GLU A 226 10.52 -18.74 -2.31
CA GLU A 226 9.46 -19.36 -3.12
C GLU A 226 8.44 -18.35 -3.62
N TYR A 227 8.04 -17.39 -2.76
CA TYR A 227 7.16 -16.30 -3.13
C TYR A 227 7.77 -15.42 -4.24
N LEU A 228 9.02 -14.99 -4.08
CA LEU A 228 9.71 -14.17 -5.06
C LEU A 228 9.91 -14.90 -6.39
N ASP A 229 10.31 -16.17 -6.35
CA ASP A 229 10.51 -17.02 -7.54
C ASP A 229 9.18 -17.31 -8.28
N SER A 230 8.04 -17.19 -7.62
CA SER A 230 6.73 -17.41 -8.25
C SER A 230 6.36 -16.37 -9.29
N GLY A 231 6.97 -15.19 -9.24
CA GLY A 231 6.73 -14.08 -10.17
C GLY A 231 5.32 -13.46 -10.10
N VAL A 232 4.55 -13.75 -9.04
CA VAL A 232 3.20 -13.18 -8.88
C VAL A 232 3.21 -11.79 -8.28
N ALA A 233 4.30 -11.40 -7.62
CA ALA A 233 4.43 -10.09 -7.01
C ALA A 233 4.57 -9.00 -8.08
N THR A 234 3.89 -7.89 -7.88
CA THR A 234 4.06 -6.68 -8.67
C THR A 234 5.17 -5.80 -8.09
N SER A 235 5.72 -4.88 -8.90
CA SER A 235 6.73 -3.93 -8.42
C SER A 235 6.20 -3.00 -7.31
N TYR A 236 4.91 -2.68 -7.32
CA TYR A 236 4.27 -1.92 -6.24
C TYR A 236 4.19 -2.73 -4.94
N GLU A 237 3.79 -3.99 -5.04
CA GLU A 237 3.71 -4.88 -3.89
C GLU A 237 5.08 -5.13 -3.26
N LEU A 238 6.12 -5.35 -4.08
CA LEU A 238 7.50 -5.49 -3.61
C LEU A 238 8.05 -4.19 -3.01
N TYR A 239 7.64 -3.03 -3.53
CA TYR A 239 7.94 -1.74 -2.93
C TYR A 239 7.30 -1.61 -1.54
N ASP A 240 6.02 -1.96 -1.40
CA ASP A 240 5.30 -1.86 -0.12
C ASP A 240 5.90 -2.81 0.92
N LEU A 241 6.24 -4.04 0.53
CA LEU A 241 6.90 -5.01 1.40
C LEU A 241 8.28 -4.49 1.85
N GLY A 242 9.13 -4.07 0.92
CA GLY A 242 10.44 -3.52 1.24
C GLY A 242 10.37 -2.26 2.10
N SER A 243 9.35 -1.42 1.88
CA SER A 243 9.16 -0.22 2.70
C SER A 243 8.74 -0.55 4.14
N SER A 244 7.96 -1.61 4.34
CA SER A 244 7.62 -2.10 5.67
C SER A 244 8.85 -2.57 6.44
N GLU A 245 9.70 -3.38 5.81
CA GLU A 245 10.95 -3.86 6.40
C GLU A 245 11.94 -2.72 6.69
N LEU A 246 12.00 -1.73 5.77
CA LEU A 246 12.82 -0.53 5.96
C LEU A 246 12.39 0.27 7.19
N ASP A 247 11.09 0.42 7.41
CA ASP A 247 10.52 1.13 8.56
C ASP A 247 10.75 0.37 9.88
N ASP A 248 10.77 -0.96 9.83
CA ASP A 248 11.06 -1.84 10.97
C ASP A 248 12.58 -1.94 11.25
N GLY A 249 13.42 -1.47 10.32
CA GLY A 249 14.87 -1.43 10.43
C GLY A 249 15.57 -2.68 9.88
N ASP A 250 14.84 -3.56 9.22
CA ASP A 250 15.35 -4.79 8.61
C ASP A 250 15.83 -4.53 7.18
N TYR A 251 16.96 -3.83 7.09
CA TYR A 251 17.49 -3.28 5.83
C TYR A 251 17.85 -4.36 4.80
N GLU A 252 18.35 -5.52 5.21
CA GLU A 252 18.68 -6.63 4.30
C GLU A 252 17.42 -7.21 3.65
N GLU A 253 16.36 -7.40 4.43
CA GLU A 253 15.07 -7.88 3.94
C GLU A 253 14.44 -6.82 3.01
N ALA A 254 14.47 -5.54 3.41
CA ALA A 254 14.00 -4.43 2.57
C ALA A 254 14.69 -4.43 1.20
N LEU A 255 16.03 -4.58 1.17
CA LEU A 255 16.81 -4.66 -0.08
C LEU A 255 16.44 -5.89 -0.91
N THR A 256 16.10 -7.02 -0.28
CA THR A 256 15.64 -8.22 -0.99
C THR A 256 14.39 -7.91 -1.81
N PHE A 257 13.40 -7.24 -1.21
CA PHE A 257 12.18 -6.86 -1.91
C PHE A 257 12.40 -5.77 -2.96
N PHE A 258 13.14 -4.70 -2.64
CA PHE A 258 13.40 -3.63 -3.60
C PHE A 258 14.16 -4.14 -4.82
N ASN A 259 15.18 -4.95 -4.64
CA ASN A 259 15.94 -5.52 -5.75
C ASN A 259 15.11 -6.51 -6.58
N ALA A 260 14.26 -7.32 -5.95
CA ALA A 260 13.32 -8.17 -6.66
C ALA A 260 12.33 -7.34 -7.50
N GLY A 261 11.83 -6.23 -6.96
CA GLY A 261 10.97 -5.30 -7.69
C GLY A 261 11.65 -4.66 -8.89
N LEU A 262 12.91 -4.27 -8.75
CA LEU A 262 13.72 -3.69 -9.83
C LEU A 262 14.08 -4.71 -10.91
N ALA A 263 14.11 -6.00 -10.58
CA ALA A 263 14.41 -7.09 -11.52
C ALA A 263 13.21 -7.51 -12.37
N LEU A 264 12.00 -7.03 -12.11
CA LEU A 264 10.81 -7.35 -12.89
C LEU A 264 10.90 -6.77 -14.31
N GLU A 265 10.22 -7.42 -15.26
CA GLU A 265 10.15 -6.95 -16.67
C GLU A 265 9.48 -5.56 -16.79
N LYS A 266 8.49 -5.29 -15.92
CA LYS A 266 7.74 -4.03 -15.91
C LYS A 266 7.80 -3.42 -14.51
N VAL A 267 8.43 -2.25 -14.41
CA VAL A 267 8.67 -1.55 -13.15
C VAL A 267 8.15 -0.10 -13.24
N PRO A 268 6.82 0.12 -13.20
CA PRO A 268 6.25 1.46 -13.34
C PRO A 268 6.66 2.42 -12.21
N ASN A 269 6.94 1.91 -11.01
CA ASN A 269 7.40 2.66 -9.84
C ASN A 269 8.93 2.56 -9.62
N LYS A 270 9.72 2.38 -10.69
CA LYS A 270 11.18 2.18 -10.64
C LYS A 270 11.89 3.26 -9.84
N GLN A 271 11.49 4.52 -10.03
CA GLN A 271 12.06 5.65 -9.32
C GLN A 271 11.95 5.49 -7.79
N ASN A 272 10.78 5.10 -7.30
CA ASN A 272 10.55 4.90 -5.88
C ASN A 272 11.36 3.72 -5.33
N LEU A 273 11.37 2.59 -6.06
CA LEU A 273 12.17 1.42 -5.68
C LEU A 273 13.65 1.75 -5.58
N MET A 274 14.23 2.46 -6.56
CA MET A 274 15.63 2.86 -6.51
C MET A 274 15.93 3.79 -5.33
N LYS A 275 15.10 4.80 -5.10
CA LYS A 275 15.28 5.71 -3.95
C LYS A 275 15.23 4.97 -2.60
N SER A 276 14.28 4.06 -2.43
CA SER A 276 14.16 3.29 -1.19
C SER A 276 15.30 2.31 -1.01
N ALA A 277 15.78 1.68 -2.09
CA ALA A 277 16.97 0.82 -2.03
C ALA A 277 18.25 1.60 -1.68
N ILE A 278 18.43 2.82 -2.23
CA ILE A 278 19.55 3.72 -1.85
C ILE A 278 19.49 4.00 -0.36
N ALA A 279 18.31 4.41 0.15
CA ALA A 279 18.13 4.68 1.58
C ALA A 279 18.41 3.44 2.46
N ALA A 280 18.00 2.24 2.03
CA ALA A 280 18.26 1.00 2.74
C ALA A 280 19.77 0.67 2.79
N TYR A 281 20.49 0.87 1.69
CA TYR A 281 21.96 0.74 1.68
C TYR A 281 22.64 1.74 2.62
N GLU A 282 22.18 2.99 2.64
CA GLU A 282 22.73 4.02 3.55
C GLU A 282 22.47 3.67 5.01
N TYR A 283 21.27 3.24 5.36
CA TYR A 283 20.90 2.86 6.73
C TYR A 283 21.62 1.58 7.20
N SER A 284 21.91 0.64 6.29
CA SER A 284 22.73 -0.54 6.59
C SER A 284 24.23 -0.22 6.70
N GLY A 285 24.65 0.98 6.24
CA GLY A 285 26.06 1.40 6.22
C GLY A 285 26.83 0.94 4.98
N ASP A 286 26.16 0.34 4.00
CA ASP A 286 26.77 -0.05 2.71
C ASP A 286 26.78 1.15 1.74
N PHE A 287 27.64 2.12 2.06
CA PHE A 287 27.77 3.33 1.26
C PHE A 287 28.30 3.10 -0.16
N ASP A 288 29.03 2.01 -0.41
CA ASP A 288 29.55 1.70 -1.73
C ASP A 288 28.42 1.26 -2.68
N SER A 289 27.51 0.41 -2.20
CA SER A 289 26.30 0.03 -2.95
C SER A 289 25.36 1.22 -3.11
N ALA A 290 25.19 2.05 -2.07
CA ALA A 290 24.38 3.28 -2.17
C ALA A 290 24.90 4.21 -3.26
N LYS A 291 26.21 4.49 -3.32
CA LYS A 291 26.85 5.32 -4.36
C LYS A 291 26.62 4.75 -5.76
N THR A 292 26.79 3.44 -5.90
CA THR A 292 26.61 2.77 -7.20
C THR A 292 25.19 2.93 -7.69
N MET A 293 24.21 2.61 -6.85
CA MET A 293 22.79 2.72 -7.22
C MET A 293 22.36 4.18 -7.43
N LEU A 294 22.89 5.12 -6.63
CA LEU A 294 22.59 6.55 -6.81
C LEU A 294 23.16 7.10 -8.12
N LYS A 295 24.32 6.63 -8.54
CA LYS A 295 24.85 6.97 -9.86
C LYS A 295 23.93 6.49 -10.98
N ASP A 296 23.51 5.22 -10.94
CA ASP A 296 22.57 4.66 -11.92
C ASP A 296 21.23 5.40 -11.90
N TYR A 297 20.77 5.78 -10.71
CA TYR A 297 19.56 6.60 -10.54
C TYR A 297 19.69 7.96 -11.23
N LEU A 298 20.80 8.67 -11.02
CA LEU A 298 21.03 10.00 -11.60
C LEU A 298 21.27 9.96 -13.12
N GLU A 299 21.72 8.83 -13.68
CA GLU A 299 21.76 8.64 -15.14
C GLU A 299 20.35 8.60 -15.74
N GLU A 300 19.38 8.03 -15.03
CA GLU A 300 17.98 7.91 -15.48
C GLU A 300 17.13 9.14 -15.08
N TYR A 301 17.39 9.73 -13.92
CA TYR A 301 16.64 10.86 -13.35
C TYR A 301 17.56 12.08 -13.05
N PRO A 302 18.22 12.67 -14.06
CA PRO A 302 19.27 13.69 -13.88
C PRO A 302 18.75 15.02 -13.29
N SER A 303 17.44 15.26 -13.31
CA SER A 303 16.82 16.49 -12.78
C SER A 303 16.40 16.43 -11.31
N ASP A 304 16.64 15.29 -10.63
CA ASP A 304 16.31 15.15 -9.21
C ASP A 304 17.36 15.86 -8.34
N GLU A 305 17.02 17.09 -7.90
CA GLU A 305 17.93 17.94 -7.12
C GLU A 305 18.30 17.34 -5.76
N ASP A 306 17.40 16.56 -5.14
CA ASP A 306 17.68 15.96 -3.84
C ASP A 306 18.63 14.79 -3.99
N ALA A 307 18.49 13.99 -5.03
CA ALA A 307 19.45 12.94 -5.36
C ALA A 307 20.84 13.47 -5.74
N GLN A 308 20.93 14.65 -6.40
CA GLN A 308 22.20 15.33 -6.67
C GLN A 308 22.90 15.78 -5.37
N LYS A 309 22.14 16.30 -4.40
CA LYS A 309 22.68 16.66 -3.06
C LYS A 309 23.16 15.43 -2.32
N GLU A 310 22.39 14.36 -2.37
CA GLU A 310 22.73 13.08 -1.73
C GLU A 310 24.04 12.49 -2.32
N SER A 311 24.20 12.55 -3.66
CA SER A 311 25.43 12.14 -4.32
C SER A 311 26.66 12.89 -3.79
N THR A 312 26.54 14.21 -3.62
CA THR A 312 27.62 15.03 -3.05
C THR A 312 27.90 14.66 -1.59
N PHE A 313 26.89 14.32 -0.82
CA PHE A 313 27.05 13.87 0.56
C PHE A 313 27.77 12.51 0.63
N LEU A 314 27.37 11.56 -0.20
CA LEU A 314 27.97 10.22 -0.24
C LEU A 314 29.43 10.22 -0.72
N GLU A 315 29.86 11.18 -1.56
CA GLU A 315 31.28 11.33 -1.94
C GLU A 315 32.21 11.56 -0.74
N THR A 316 31.68 12.02 0.39
CA THR A 316 32.44 12.31 1.61
C THR A 316 32.50 11.14 2.59
N ARG A 317 31.83 10.04 2.29
CA ARG A 317 31.74 8.83 3.10
C ARG A 317 32.51 7.67 2.44
#